data_f1b860916668d82a42ae8fbf1b158fc9
#
_entry.id   f1b860916668d82a42ae8fbf1b158fc9
#
_cell.length_a   1.000
_cell.length_b   1.000
_cell.length_c   1.000
_cell.angle_alpha   90.00
_cell.angle_beta   90.00
_cell.angle_gamma   90.00
#
_symmetry.space_group_name_H-M   'P 1'
#
loop_
_entity.id
_entity.type
_entity.pdbx_description
1 polymer ?
#
loop_
_entity_poly.entity_id
_entity_poly.type
_entity_poly.pdbx_seq_one_letter_code
_entity_poly.pdbx_strand_id
1 'polypeptide(L)'
;MKSRKEVSLQKGSLLVLVAVLLPILFACAGLAMDLGSIYSYKSNLQNAVDSAALAGASAYMRNDETAGSHPEADSRADDYLKANLGSGYTGLKGKSFQAQKVSGKTYYRVMIVKQMPTSFMRMVGIKPYVDVSADAVALVGTKASGSPADLGFKDLIAAKSITGLGSIYDG
;
A
#
# COMPACT_ATOMS: atom_id res chain seq x y z
N MET A 1 17.37 -66.04 -15.09
CA MET A 1 17.62 -64.84 -15.93
C MET A 1 16.33 -64.06 -16.20
N LYS A 2 15.65 -63.54 -15.18
CA LYS A 2 14.31 -62.90 -15.30
C LYS A 2 14.29 -61.46 -14.80
N SER A 3 15.44 -60.86 -14.44
CA SER A 3 15.47 -59.58 -13.69
C SER A 3 15.71 -58.29 -14.52
N ARG A 4 16.12 -58.39 -15.79
CA ARG A 4 16.47 -57.20 -16.58
C ARG A 4 15.31 -56.53 -17.32
N LYS A 5 14.21 -57.21 -17.59
CA LYS A 5 13.05 -56.66 -18.29
C LYS A 5 12.16 -55.80 -17.38
N GLU A 6 12.05 -56.16 -16.14
CA GLU A 6 11.18 -55.40 -15.21
C GLU A 6 11.75 -54.03 -14.80
N VAL A 7 13.06 -53.91 -14.73
CA VAL A 7 13.74 -52.64 -14.42
C VAL A 7 13.63 -51.59 -15.56
N SER A 8 13.54 -52.06 -16.80
CA SER A 8 13.39 -51.13 -17.95
C SER A 8 11.95 -50.61 -18.12
N LEU A 9 10.94 -51.41 -17.76
CA LEU A 9 9.54 -50.97 -17.74
C LEU A 9 9.26 -49.95 -16.63
N GLN A 10 9.86 -50.12 -15.45
CA GLN A 10 9.76 -49.16 -14.36
C GLN A 10 10.41 -47.83 -14.67
N LYS A 11 11.55 -47.81 -15.37
CA LYS A 11 12.22 -46.58 -15.80
C LYS A 11 11.38 -45.79 -16.83
N GLY A 12 10.70 -46.46 -17.77
CA GLY A 12 9.82 -45.85 -18.73
C GLY A 12 8.58 -45.21 -18.07
N SER A 13 7.95 -45.88 -17.11
CA SER A 13 6.80 -45.37 -16.36
C SER A 13 7.15 -44.15 -15.53
N LEU A 14 8.33 -44.14 -14.91
CA LEU A 14 8.79 -43.01 -14.08
C LEU A 14 9.08 -41.77 -14.94
N LEU A 15 9.62 -41.94 -16.12
CA LEU A 15 9.88 -40.84 -17.05
C LEU A 15 8.59 -40.17 -17.52
N VAL A 16 7.54 -40.94 -17.84
CA VAL A 16 6.22 -40.41 -18.18
C VAL A 16 5.60 -39.64 -17.01
N LEU A 17 5.71 -40.17 -15.80
CA LEU A 17 5.23 -39.52 -14.58
C LEU A 17 5.92 -38.16 -14.38
N VAL A 18 7.25 -38.10 -14.49
CA VAL A 18 8.02 -36.85 -14.36
C VAL A 18 7.66 -35.86 -15.47
N ALA A 19 7.49 -36.32 -16.72
CA ALA A 19 7.11 -35.46 -17.82
C ALA A 19 5.75 -34.78 -17.64
N VAL A 20 4.82 -35.41 -16.92
CA VAL A 20 3.51 -34.82 -16.58
C VAL A 20 3.59 -33.92 -15.34
N LEU A 21 4.32 -34.36 -14.32
CA LEU A 21 4.41 -33.57 -13.06
C LEU A 21 5.20 -32.28 -13.20
N LEU A 22 6.25 -32.28 -14.04
CA LEU A 22 7.16 -31.15 -14.16
C LEU A 22 6.46 -29.88 -14.67
N PRO A 23 5.62 -29.91 -15.74
CA PRO A 23 4.84 -28.73 -16.15
C PRO A 23 3.87 -28.24 -15.06
N ILE A 24 3.27 -29.15 -14.30
CA ILE A 24 2.35 -28.79 -13.20
C ILE A 24 3.12 -28.04 -12.10
N LEU A 25 4.29 -28.52 -11.73
CA LEU A 25 5.14 -27.84 -10.74
C LEU A 25 5.56 -26.45 -11.20
N PHE A 26 5.93 -26.28 -12.48
CA PHE A 26 6.25 -24.98 -13.04
C PHE A 26 5.04 -24.04 -13.07
N ALA A 27 3.86 -24.53 -13.38
CA ALA A 27 2.63 -23.74 -13.34
C ALA A 27 2.33 -23.25 -11.90
N CYS A 28 2.44 -24.13 -10.92
CA CYS A 28 2.25 -23.78 -9.50
C CYS A 28 3.28 -22.75 -9.02
N ALA A 29 4.56 -22.93 -9.37
CA ALA A 29 5.63 -21.99 -9.03
C ALA A 29 5.39 -20.61 -9.67
N GLY A 30 4.96 -20.58 -10.93
CA GLY A 30 4.64 -19.35 -11.64
C GLY A 30 3.47 -18.59 -11.03
N LEU A 31 2.40 -19.29 -10.65
CA LEU A 31 1.26 -18.68 -9.93
C LEU A 31 1.68 -18.13 -8.57
N ALA A 32 2.56 -18.82 -7.84
CA ALA A 32 3.08 -18.34 -6.57
C ALA A 32 3.88 -17.02 -6.73
N MET A 33 4.66 -16.90 -7.81
CA MET A 33 5.39 -15.68 -8.13
C MET A 33 4.45 -14.51 -8.45
N ASP A 34 3.40 -14.73 -9.26
CA ASP A 34 2.42 -13.70 -9.57
C ASP A 34 1.68 -13.23 -8.30
N LEU A 35 1.22 -14.15 -7.45
CA LEU A 35 0.55 -13.83 -6.19
C LEU A 35 1.46 -13.07 -5.24
N GLY A 36 2.73 -13.50 -5.10
CA GLY A 36 3.72 -12.80 -4.28
C GLY A 36 3.97 -11.37 -4.75
N SER A 37 4.06 -11.17 -6.06
CA SER A 37 4.23 -9.85 -6.67
C SER A 37 3.02 -8.95 -6.43
N ILE A 38 1.80 -9.46 -6.60
CA ILE A 38 0.55 -8.73 -6.33
C ILE A 38 0.47 -8.32 -4.85
N TYR A 39 0.81 -9.23 -3.94
CA TYR A 39 0.80 -8.94 -2.51
C TYR A 39 1.80 -7.86 -2.11
N SER A 40 3.04 -7.97 -2.59
CA SER A 40 4.09 -6.95 -2.36
C SER A 40 3.67 -5.59 -2.90
N TYR A 41 3.08 -5.60 -4.09
CA TYR A 41 2.61 -4.38 -4.73
C TYR A 41 1.45 -3.73 -3.97
N LYS A 42 0.48 -4.53 -3.51
CA LYS A 42 -0.62 -4.05 -2.67
C LYS A 42 -0.12 -3.41 -1.38
N SER A 43 0.89 -3.99 -0.74
CA SER A 43 1.52 -3.43 0.45
C SER A 43 2.13 -2.05 0.17
N ASN A 44 2.83 -1.89 -0.96
CA ASN A 44 3.40 -0.60 -1.37
C ASN A 44 2.31 0.44 -1.65
N LEU A 45 1.21 0.06 -2.33
CA LEU A 45 0.07 0.95 -2.54
C LEU A 45 -0.57 1.35 -1.21
N GLN A 46 -0.72 0.41 -0.27
CA GLN A 46 -1.29 0.69 1.05
C GLN A 46 -0.45 1.70 1.81
N ASN A 47 0.87 1.52 1.87
CA ASN A 47 1.76 2.49 2.52
C ASN A 47 1.67 3.89 1.89
N ALA A 48 1.50 3.97 0.57
CA ALA A 48 1.34 5.24 -0.12
C ALA A 48 0.02 5.93 0.23
N VAL A 49 -1.10 5.19 0.26
CA VAL A 49 -2.40 5.80 0.61
C VAL A 49 -2.51 6.14 2.10
N ASP A 50 -1.88 5.38 2.99
CA ASP A 50 -1.85 5.67 4.42
C ASP A 50 -1.13 7.00 4.68
N SER A 51 0.04 7.19 4.07
CA SER A 51 0.77 8.45 4.19
C SER A 51 0.04 9.62 3.53
N ALA A 52 -0.61 9.41 2.39
CA ALA A 52 -1.39 10.43 1.71
C ALA A 52 -2.64 10.83 2.51
N ALA A 53 -3.34 9.86 3.11
CA ALA A 53 -4.51 10.13 3.96
C ALA A 53 -4.14 10.97 5.19
N LEU A 54 -3.03 10.65 5.85
CA LEU A 54 -2.53 11.43 6.98
C LEU A 54 -2.12 12.85 6.56
N ALA A 55 -1.44 13.00 5.43
CA ALA A 55 -1.02 14.29 4.89
C ALA A 55 -2.21 15.16 4.50
N GLY A 56 -3.21 14.57 3.82
CA GLY A 56 -4.45 15.24 3.45
C GLY A 56 -5.27 15.65 4.67
N ALA A 57 -5.45 14.77 5.65
CA ALA A 57 -6.15 15.08 6.89
C ALA A 57 -5.48 16.22 7.68
N SER A 58 -4.15 16.25 7.71
CA SER A 58 -3.38 17.34 8.32
C SER A 58 -3.57 18.68 7.61
N ALA A 59 -3.55 18.68 6.28
CA ALA A 59 -3.78 19.89 5.48
C ALA A 59 -5.23 20.38 5.63
N TYR A 60 -6.20 19.48 5.59
CA TYR A 60 -7.61 19.77 5.82
C TYR A 60 -7.84 20.51 7.14
N MET A 61 -7.26 20.00 8.23
CA MET A 61 -7.35 20.64 9.55
C MET A 61 -6.69 22.03 9.57
N ARG A 62 -5.53 22.17 8.91
CA ARG A 62 -4.74 23.42 8.94
C ARG A 62 -5.43 24.55 8.19
N ASN A 63 -6.09 24.25 7.10
CA ASN A 63 -6.72 25.21 6.21
C ASN A 63 -8.22 25.41 6.48
N ASP A 64 -8.76 24.80 7.55
CA ASP A 64 -10.19 24.87 7.91
C ASP A 64 -11.12 24.48 6.75
N GLU A 65 -10.74 23.45 5.98
CA GLU A 65 -11.49 23.02 4.82
C GLU A 65 -12.81 22.34 5.20
N THR A 66 -13.72 22.23 4.26
CA THR A 66 -15.04 21.61 4.45
C THR A 66 -15.14 20.30 3.68
N ALA A 67 -16.06 19.42 4.08
CA ALA A 67 -16.26 18.15 3.43
C ALA A 67 -16.66 18.28 1.93
N GLY A 68 -17.22 19.42 1.54
CA GLY A 68 -17.63 19.70 0.14
C GLY A 68 -16.54 20.36 -0.70
N SER A 69 -15.48 20.91 -0.08
CA SER A 69 -14.38 21.59 -0.79
C SER A 69 -13.11 21.51 0.03
N HIS A 70 -12.15 20.72 -0.44
CA HIS A 70 -10.89 20.43 0.26
C HIS A 70 -9.68 20.38 -0.70
N PRO A 71 -9.45 21.45 -1.49
CA PRO A 71 -8.44 21.45 -2.54
C PRO A 71 -7.00 21.34 -2.01
N GLU A 72 -6.71 21.94 -0.87
CA GLU A 72 -5.37 21.89 -0.26
C GLU A 72 -5.08 20.50 0.32
N ALA A 73 -6.08 19.88 0.94
CA ALA A 73 -5.97 18.50 1.41
C ALA A 73 -5.73 17.53 0.26
N ASP A 74 -6.47 17.68 -0.85
CA ASP A 74 -6.33 16.85 -2.05
C ASP A 74 -4.97 17.03 -2.70
N SER A 75 -4.52 18.28 -2.85
CA SER A 75 -3.20 18.61 -3.39
C SER A 75 -2.10 17.98 -2.54
N ARG A 76 -2.19 18.09 -1.22
CA ARG A 76 -1.21 17.54 -0.30
C ARG A 76 -1.20 16.01 -0.33
N ALA A 77 -2.37 15.39 -0.33
CA ALA A 77 -2.48 13.93 -0.46
C ALA A 77 -1.89 13.44 -1.78
N ASP A 78 -2.17 14.14 -2.88
CA ASP A 78 -1.65 13.79 -4.21
C ASP A 78 -0.12 13.92 -4.29
N ASP A 79 0.47 14.93 -3.67
CA ASP A 79 1.92 15.10 -3.60
C ASP A 79 2.59 13.95 -2.83
N TYR A 80 1.97 13.49 -1.74
CA TYR A 80 2.45 12.32 -1.00
C TYR A 80 2.29 11.02 -1.79
N LEU A 81 1.21 10.86 -2.56
CA LEU A 81 1.07 9.74 -3.48
C LEU A 81 2.18 9.74 -4.53
N LYS A 82 2.47 10.89 -5.14
CA LYS A 82 3.55 11.04 -6.13
C LYS A 82 4.91 10.71 -5.52
N ALA A 83 5.19 11.22 -4.33
CA ALA A 83 6.46 10.98 -3.64
C ALA A 83 6.68 9.50 -3.30
N ASN A 84 5.64 8.81 -2.81
CA ASN A 84 5.74 7.40 -2.39
C ASN A 84 5.67 6.42 -3.56
N LEU A 85 4.91 6.71 -4.60
CA LEU A 85 4.76 5.83 -5.76
C LEU A 85 5.81 6.05 -6.85
N GLY A 86 6.44 7.24 -6.89
CA GLY A 86 7.43 7.59 -7.90
C GLY A 86 6.89 7.38 -9.32
N SER A 87 7.61 6.64 -10.15
CA SER A 87 7.18 6.27 -11.50
C SER A 87 5.88 5.46 -11.52
N GLY A 88 5.55 4.81 -10.42
CA GLY A 88 4.30 4.07 -10.25
C GLY A 88 3.04 4.93 -10.26
N TYR A 89 3.16 6.23 -9.97
CA TYR A 89 2.04 7.16 -9.93
C TYR A 89 1.36 7.35 -11.30
N THR A 90 2.13 7.47 -12.37
CA THR A 90 1.60 7.67 -13.73
C THR A 90 0.75 6.50 -14.25
N GLY A 91 0.90 5.31 -13.67
CA GLY A 91 0.14 4.12 -14.03
C GLY A 91 -1.11 3.89 -13.17
N LEU A 92 -1.56 4.87 -12.39
CA LEU A 92 -2.82 4.78 -11.65
C LEU A 92 -4.00 4.80 -12.62
N LYS A 93 -4.91 3.84 -12.48
CA LYS A 93 -6.16 3.75 -13.22
C LYS A 93 -7.23 4.68 -12.65
N GLY A 94 -7.16 4.93 -11.35
CA GLY A 94 -8.08 5.81 -10.66
C GLY A 94 -7.51 6.26 -9.31
N LYS A 95 -7.88 7.48 -8.92
CA LYS A 95 -7.65 8.04 -7.59
C LYS A 95 -8.88 8.81 -7.14
N SER A 96 -9.17 8.79 -5.85
CA SER A 96 -10.29 9.50 -5.25
C SER A 96 -9.89 10.02 -3.88
N PHE A 97 -10.25 11.26 -3.62
CA PHE A 97 -10.10 11.95 -2.34
C PHE A 97 -11.48 12.32 -1.83
N GLN A 98 -11.76 12.05 -0.59
CA GLN A 98 -13.08 12.29 0.00
C GLN A 98 -12.93 12.73 1.45
N ALA A 99 -13.66 13.77 1.83
CA ALA A 99 -13.82 14.15 3.22
C ALA A 99 -15.27 13.93 3.65
N GLN A 100 -15.48 13.23 4.76
CA GLN A 100 -16.80 12.91 5.28
C GLN A 100 -16.88 13.21 6.78
N LYS A 101 -17.97 13.86 7.18
CA LYS A 101 -18.26 14.11 8.60
C LYS A 101 -19.20 13.02 9.12
N VAL A 102 -18.77 12.28 10.14
CA VAL A 102 -19.54 11.21 10.79
C VAL A 102 -19.49 11.45 12.30
N SER A 103 -20.66 11.55 12.93
CA SER A 103 -20.80 11.73 14.39
C SER A 103 -19.96 12.88 14.93
N GLY A 104 -19.93 14.02 14.23
CA GLY A 104 -19.17 15.21 14.65
C GLY A 104 -17.67 15.17 14.37
N LYS A 105 -17.13 14.04 13.90
CA LYS A 105 -15.74 13.88 13.50
C LYS A 105 -15.61 13.87 11.98
N THR A 106 -14.57 14.53 11.48
CA THR A 106 -14.27 14.53 10.03
C THR A 106 -13.22 13.47 9.73
N TYR A 107 -13.47 12.71 8.68
CA TYR A 107 -12.57 11.68 8.17
C TYR A 107 -12.16 12.05 6.75
N TYR A 108 -10.88 11.91 6.45
CA TYR A 108 -10.33 12.11 5.13
C TYR A 108 -9.89 10.77 4.55
N ARG A 109 -10.46 10.39 3.39
CA ARG A 109 -10.21 9.12 2.73
C ARG A 109 -9.47 9.32 1.42
N VAL A 110 -8.47 8.50 1.20
CA VAL A 110 -7.74 8.38 -0.07
C VAL A 110 -7.92 6.98 -0.62
N MET A 111 -8.31 6.85 -1.87
CA MET A 111 -8.43 5.57 -2.57
C MET A 111 -7.70 5.65 -3.91
N ILE A 112 -6.95 4.61 -4.24
CA ILE A 112 -6.29 4.46 -5.53
C ILE A 112 -6.54 3.08 -6.11
N VAL A 113 -6.53 2.99 -7.43
CA VAL A 113 -6.60 1.73 -8.18
C VAL A 113 -5.47 1.72 -9.19
N LYS A 114 -4.74 0.63 -9.25
CA LYS A 114 -3.69 0.42 -10.24
C LYS A 114 -3.78 -0.96 -10.85
N GLN A 115 -3.48 -1.02 -12.15
CA GLN A 115 -3.43 -2.25 -12.91
C GLN A 115 -2.03 -2.87 -12.84
N MET A 116 -1.96 -4.15 -12.43
CA MET A 116 -0.72 -4.90 -12.44
C MET A 116 -0.71 -5.95 -13.55
N PRO A 117 0.35 -6.03 -14.35
CA PRO A 117 0.52 -7.13 -15.28
C PRO A 117 0.84 -8.42 -14.53
N THR A 118 0.28 -9.52 -14.98
CA THR A 118 0.61 -10.86 -14.51
C THR A 118 1.42 -11.58 -15.58
N SER A 119 2.44 -12.34 -15.16
CA SER A 119 3.35 -13.03 -16.08
C SER A 119 2.86 -14.46 -16.38
N PHE A 120 2.67 -15.23 -15.32
CA PHE A 120 2.31 -16.65 -15.44
C PHE A 120 0.81 -16.88 -15.59
N MET A 121 -0.02 -16.08 -14.91
CA MET A 121 -1.48 -16.13 -15.08
C MET A 121 -1.89 -15.89 -16.55
N ARG A 122 -1.18 -14.99 -17.23
CA ARG A 122 -1.35 -14.73 -18.66
C ARG A 122 -1.03 -15.99 -19.53
N MET A 123 -0.01 -16.74 -19.15
CA MET A 123 0.40 -17.96 -19.88
C MET A 123 -0.64 -19.07 -19.82
N VAL A 124 -1.41 -19.12 -18.73
CA VAL A 124 -2.49 -20.11 -18.50
C VAL A 124 -3.84 -19.63 -19.06
N GLY A 125 -3.87 -18.47 -19.76
CA GLY A 125 -5.10 -17.92 -20.34
C GLY A 125 -5.99 -17.16 -19.36
N ILE A 126 -5.49 -16.84 -18.17
CA ILE A 126 -6.15 -15.97 -17.21
C ILE A 126 -5.88 -14.52 -17.60
N LYS A 127 -6.70 -13.57 -17.08
CA LYS A 127 -6.58 -12.15 -17.41
C LYS A 127 -5.12 -11.65 -17.29
N PRO A 128 -4.62 -10.93 -18.32
CA PRO A 128 -3.23 -10.46 -18.32
C PRO A 128 -2.93 -9.36 -17.30
N TYR A 129 -3.96 -8.82 -16.66
CA TYR A 129 -3.87 -7.75 -15.69
C TYR A 129 -4.82 -7.99 -14.53
N VAL A 130 -4.39 -7.58 -13.33
CA VAL A 130 -5.20 -7.57 -12.11
C VAL A 130 -5.28 -6.14 -11.59
N ASP A 131 -6.48 -5.66 -11.32
CA ASP A 131 -6.70 -4.36 -10.66
C ASP A 131 -6.43 -4.52 -9.16
N VAL A 132 -5.44 -3.80 -8.66
CA VAL A 132 -5.09 -3.75 -7.24
C VAL A 132 -5.53 -2.40 -6.71
N SER A 133 -6.39 -2.41 -5.71
CA SER A 133 -6.85 -1.22 -5.00
C SER A 133 -6.26 -1.13 -3.61
N ALA A 134 -6.02 0.09 -3.15
CA ALA A 134 -5.69 0.41 -1.78
C ALA A 134 -6.49 1.63 -1.33
N ASP A 135 -6.91 1.64 -0.08
CA ASP A 135 -7.61 2.79 0.50
C ASP A 135 -7.20 2.97 1.97
N ALA A 136 -7.20 4.24 2.40
CA ALA A 136 -6.91 4.62 3.77
C ALA A 136 -7.82 5.76 4.21
N VAL A 137 -8.13 5.76 5.50
CA VAL A 137 -8.95 6.78 6.14
C VAL A 137 -8.19 7.34 7.34
N ALA A 138 -8.00 8.64 7.37
CA ALA A 138 -7.41 9.35 8.48
C ALA A 138 -8.47 10.23 9.19
N LEU A 139 -8.43 10.25 10.51
CA LEU A 139 -9.22 11.17 11.28
C LEU A 139 -8.60 12.58 11.18
N VAL A 140 -9.41 13.55 10.78
CA VAL A 140 -9.01 14.95 10.81
C VAL A 140 -9.02 15.41 12.28
N GLY A 141 -7.85 15.80 12.78
CA GLY A 141 -7.73 16.36 14.13
C GLY A 141 -8.51 17.66 14.26
N THR A 142 -8.77 18.07 15.48
CA THR A 142 -9.22 19.44 15.77
C THR A 142 -8.00 20.35 15.92
N LYS A 143 -8.08 21.59 15.41
CA LYS A 143 -7.06 22.58 15.76
C LYS A 143 -7.00 22.69 17.28
N ALA A 144 -5.85 22.41 17.84
CA ALA A 144 -5.64 22.66 19.25
C ALA A 144 -5.72 24.17 19.48
N SER A 145 -6.82 24.61 20.04
CA SER A 145 -7.05 26.02 20.45
C SER A 145 -6.34 26.34 21.78
N GLY A 146 -5.25 25.65 22.08
CA GLY A 146 -4.62 25.75 23.38
C GLY A 146 -3.11 25.59 23.36
N SER A 147 -2.49 25.91 24.46
CA SER A 147 -1.08 25.67 24.77
C SER A 147 -0.68 24.21 24.44
N PRO A 148 0.58 23.93 24.11
CA PRO A 148 1.09 22.55 23.94
C PRO A 148 0.71 21.59 25.07
N ALA A 149 0.37 22.11 26.25
CA ALA A 149 -0.14 21.32 27.37
C ALA A 149 -1.53 20.69 27.14
N ASP A 150 -2.33 21.22 26.20
CA ASP A 150 -3.70 20.77 25.91
C ASP A 150 -3.74 19.63 24.91
N LEU A 151 -2.60 19.30 24.27
CA LEU A 151 -2.46 18.20 23.33
C LEU A 151 -2.39 16.80 23.97
N GLY A 152 -2.56 16.70 25.28
CA GLY A 152 -2.49 15.44 26.02
C GLY A 152 -1.07 14.85 26.10
N PHE A 153 -0.07 15.59 25.66
CA PHE A 153 1.34 15.19 25.69
C PHE A 153 2.05 15.63 26.99
N LYS A 154 1.33 15.65 28.12
CA LYS A 154 1.90 16.06 29.42
C LYS A 154 3.18 15.29 29.79
N ASP A 155 3.36 14.11 29.23
CA ASP A 155 4.49 13.23 29.55
C ASP A 155 5.50 13.07 28.40
N LEU A 156 5.33 13.77 27.28
CA LEU A 156 6.33 13.70 26.22
C LEU A 156 7.52 14.62 26.56
N ILE A 157 8.66 14.00 26.71
CA ILE A 157 10.00 14.55 26.98
C ILE A 157 10.36 15.72 26.03
N ALA A 158 9.68 15.85 24.91
CA ALA A 158 9.92 16.83 23.86
C ALA A 158 9.77 18.30 24.34
N ALA A 159 8.82 18.60 25.21
CA ALA A 159 8.61 20.00 25.64
C ALA A 159 9.72 20.50 26.56
N LYS A 160 10.32 19.62 27.34
CA LYS A 160 11.39 19.98 28.31
C LYS A 160 12.77 20.01 27.64
N SER A 161 12.93 19.25 26.53
CA SER A 161 14.17 19.19 25.74
C SER A 161 14.35 20.43 24.84
N ILE A 162 13.23 21.01 24.34
CA ILE A 162 13.28 22.17 23.44
C ILE A 162 13.62 23.46 24.19
N THR A 163 13.20 23.60 25.45
CA THR A 163 13.60 24.75 26.29
C THR A 163 15.07 24.72 26.70
N GLY A 164 15.71 23.53 26.68
CA GLY A 164 17.15 23.39 26.93
C GLY A 164 18.06 23.75 25.75
N LEU A 165 17.53 23.73 24.52
CA LEU A 165 18.33 24.08 23.33
C LEU A 165 18.42 25.59 23.10
N GLY A 166 17.52 26.36 23.63
CA GLY A 166 17.55 27.83 23.54
C GLY A 166 18.74 28.47 24.32
N SER A 167 19.28 27.78 25.31
CA SER A 167 20.40 28.29 26.12
C SER A 167 21.79 27.95 25.56
N ILE A 168 21.87 27.21 24.48
CA ILE A 168 23.15 26.80 23.86
C ILE A 168 23.63 27.81 22.81
N TYR A 169 22.74 28.69 22.34
CA TYR A 169 23.05 29.66 21.29
C TYR A 169 23.29 31.10 21.77
N ASP A 170 23.15 31.37 23.06
CA ASP A 170 23.40 32.71 23.65
C ASP A 170 24.70 32.79 24.49
N GLY A 171 25.68 31.97 24.12
CA GLY A 171 27.03 32.03 24.74
C GLY A 171 28.11 32.39 23.74
#